data_4d5b782cdf77492996a4f7d10c2b1a83
#
_entry.id   4d5b782cdf77492996a4f7d10c2b1a83
#
_cell.length_a   1.000
_cell.length_b   1.000
_cell.length_c   1.000
_cell.angle_alpha   90.00
_cell.angle_beta   90.00
_cell.angle_gamma   90.00
#
_symmetry.space_group_name_H-M   'P 1'
#
loop_
_entity.id
_entity.type
_entity.pdbx_description
1 polymer ?
#
loop_
_entity_poly.entity_id
_entity_poly.type
_entity_poly.pdbx_seq_one_letter_code
_entity_poly.pdbx_strand_id
1 'polypeptide(L)'
;MAVYVLIHGAWHGGWCWERVVPLLEAAGHSAIAPDLPGIHDGTYGKDPLRTWADFVADLVRAQSEPVILAGHSRGGIVISEAAERAPEAIARLVYVNAFLLKRGETLLGVSARDDANLSAREMIADEAAGTISVDPASGAPRIYSQMDPADIPAAAARLLPEPIAALMKPLRITPERFGSVPRAYIETSEDRVLSIALQRAMHEALPCDPVMTLPSDHSPFYSMPDALARALLSLA
;
A
#
# COMPACT_ATOMS: atom_id res chain seq x y z
N MET A 1 -8.49 13.21 -18.43
CA MET A 1 -8.81 11.84 -17.94
C MET A 1 -7.52 11.27 -17.41
N ALA A 2 -7.45 10.82 -16.17
CA ALA A 2 -6.22 10.23 -15.60
C ALA A 2 -6.39 8.71 -15.49
N VAL A 3 -5.26 7.99 -15.44
CA VAL A 3 -5.21 6.56 -15.15
C VAL A 3 -4.66 6.38 -13.73
N TYR A 4 -5.42 5.71 -12.87
CA TYR A 4 -5.00 5.33 -11.52
C TYR A 4 -4.54 3.88 -11.51
N VAL A 5 -3.37 3.62 -10.94
CA VAL A 5 -2.89 2.27 -10.64
C VAL A 5 -2.81 2.15 -9.12
N LEU A 6 -3.59 1.22 -8.54
CA LEU A 6 -3.82 1.12 -7.10
C LEU A 6 -3.20 -0.18 -6.57
N ILE A 7 -2.14 -0.05 -5.80
CA ILE A 7 -1.36 -1.19 -5.27
C ILE A 7 -1.77 -1.48 -3.82
N HIS A 8 -2.20 -2.71 -3.59
CA HIS A 8 -2.65 -3.18 -2.29
C HIS A 8 -1.53 -3.33 -1.25
N GLY A 9 -1.91 -3.34 0.02
CA GLY A 9 -1.03 -3.59 1.16
C GLY A 9 -0.69 -5.07 1.35
N ALA A 10 0.01 -5.37 2.45
CA ALA A 10 0.23 -6.74 2.90
C ALA A 10 -1.10 -7.46 3.14
N TRP A 11 -1.10 -8.76 2.93
CA TRP A 11 -2.24 -9.67 3.14
C TRP A 11 -3.46 -9.41 2.24
N HIS A 12 -3.51 -8.32 1.51
CA HIS A 12 -4.60 -7.96 0.60
C HIS A 12 -4.28 -8.36 -0.85
N GLY A 13 -5.28 -8.23 -1.70
CA GLY A 13 -5.18 -8.24 -3.16
C GLY A 13 -5.83 -6.99 -3.74
N GLY A 14 -5.89 -6.88 -5.06
CA GLY A 14 -6.56 -5.79 -5.76
C GLY A 14 -8.02 -5.58 -5.36
N TRP A 15 -8.65 -6.64 -4.86
CA TRP A 15 -10.00 -6.63 -4.34
C TRP A 15 -10.25 -5.59 -3.23
N CYS A 16 -9.23 -5.18 -2.47
CA CYS A 16 -9.42 -4.20 -1.41
C CYS A 16 -9.89 -2.84 -1.96
N TRP A 17 -9.61 -2.55 -3.23
CA TRP A 17 -10.03 -1.33 -3.90
C TRP A 17 -11.43 -1.39 -4.53
N GLU A 18 -12.18 -2.50 -4.36
CA GLU A 18 -13.46 -2.76 -5.01
C GLU A 18 -14.54 -1.68 -4.77
N ARG A 19 -14.45 -0.93 -3.65
CA ARG A 19 -15.34 0.19 -3.36
C ARG A 19 -14.83 1.54 -3.89
N VAL A 20 -13.54 1.65 -4.20
CA VAL A 20 -12.90 2.89 -4.65
C VAL A 20 -12.85 2.98 -6.18
N VAL A 21 -12.53 1.87 -6.86
CA VAL A 21 -12.44 1.80 -8.33
C VAL A 21 -13.70 2.36 -9.00
N PRO A 22 -14.94 1.92 -8.65
CA PRO A 22 -16.14 2.43 -9.29
C PRO A 22 -16.35 3.95 -9.11
N LEU A 23 -15.87 4.52 -7.99
CA LEU A 23 -15.99 5.95 -7.72
C LEU A 23 -15.05 6.78 -8.60
N LEU A 24 -13.84 6.28 -8.87
CA LEU A 24 -12.90 6.91 -9.80
C LEU A 24 -13.42 6.81 -11.24
N GLU A 25 -13.96 5.66 -11.62
CA GLU A 25 -14.54 5.44 -12.95
C GLU A 25 -15.79 6.30 -13.19
N ALA A 26 -16.66 6.43 -12.18
CA ALA A 26 -17.84 7.31 -12.26
C ALA A 26 -17.46 8.80 -12.40
N ALA A 27 -16.26 9.18 -11.96
CA ALA A 27 -15.70 10.52 -12.16
C ALA A 27 -15.02 10.71 -13.54
N GLY A 28 -15.07 9.70 -14.44
CA GLY A 28 -14.52 9.77 -15.79
C GLY A 28 -13.05 9.43 -15.92
N HIS A 29 -12.48 8.73 -14.94
CA HIS A 29 -11.10 8.25 -14.96
C HIS A 29 -11.02 6.74 -15.21
N SER A 30 -9.83 6.21 -15.48
CA SER A 30 -9.57 4.76 -15.48
C SER A 30 -8.88 4.35 -14.19
N ALA A 31 -9.25 3.19 -13.62
CA ALA A 31 -8.62 2.68 -12.42
C ALA A 31 -8.27 1.18 -12.58
N ILE A 32 -7.04 0.83 -12.26
CA ILE A 32 -6.48 -0.52 -12.33
C ILE A 32 -6.00 -0.91 -10.94
N ALA A 33 -6.57 -1.98 -10.38
CA ALA A 33 -6.16 -2.52 -9.07
C ALA A 33 -5.73 -3.97 -9.25
N PRO A 34 -4.46 -4.22 -9.65
CA PRO A 34 -3.98 -5.57 -9.93
C PRO A 34 -3.71 -6.35 -8.65
N ASP A 35 -3.78 -7.67 -8.73
CA ASP A 35 -3.12 -8.55 -7.80
C ASP A 35 -1.62 -8.58 -8.13
N LEU A 36 -0.78 -8.50 -7.09
CA LEU A 36 0.66 -8.63 -7.28
C LEU A 36 1.03 -10.11 -7.55
N PRO A 37 2.04 -10.38 -8.40
CA PRO A 37 2.42 -11.74 -8.75
C PRO A 37 2.72 -12.63 -7.54
N GLY A 38 2.17 -13.84 -7.54
CA GLY A 38 2.42 -14.88 -6.54
C GLY A 38 1.57 -14.81 -5.28
N ILE A 39 0.71 -13.78 -5.10
CA ILE A 39 -0.06 -13.64 -3.85
C ILE A 39 -1.11 -14.73 -3.63
N HIS A 40 -1.60 -15.37 -4.68
CA HIS A 40 -2.61 -16.41 -4.59
C HIS A 40 -2.04 -17.83 -4.50
N ASP A 41 -0.89 -18.08 -5.09
CA ASP A 41 -0.31 -19.42 -5.23
C ASP A 41 1.04 -19.57 -4.49
N GLY A 42 1.52 -18.53 -3.83
CA GLY A 42 2.79 -18.54 -3.10
C GLY A 42 4.03 -18.51 -3.99
N THR A 43 3.89 -18.28 -5.31
CA THR A 43 5.02 -18.27 -6.25
C THR A 43 5.72 -16.90 -6.32
N TYR A 44 6.14 -16.40 -5.16
CA TYR A 44 6.72 -15.05 -5.03
C TYR A 44 8.10 -14.88 -5.68
N GLY A 45 8.77 -15.98 -6.04
CA GLY A 45 10.16 -15.96 -6.50
C GLY A 45 11.16 -15.66 -5.37
N LYS A 46 12.43 -15.50 -5.75
CA LYS A 46 13.53 -15.28 -4.78
C LYS A 46 13.58 -13.85 -4.21
N ASP A 47 13.00 -12.90 -4.90
CA ASP A 47 12.98 -11.47 -4.52
C ASP A 47 11.59 -10.89 -4.81
N PRO A 48 10.61 -11.15 -3.90
CA PRO A 48 9.23 -10.73 -4.14
C PRO A 48 9.08 -9.23 -4.37
N LEU A 49 9.76 -8.38 -3.58
CA LEU A 49 9.68 -6.93 -3.75
C LEU A 49 10.14 -6.50 -5.14
N ARG A 50 11.23 -7.09 -5.65
CA ARG A 50 11.71 -6.80 -7.00
C ARG A 50 10.71 -7.26 -8.06
N THR A 51 10.19 -8.50 -7.94
CA THR A 51 9.19 -9.05 -8.86
C THR A 51 7.96 -8.13 -8.94
N TRP A 52 7.47 -7.68 -7.80
CA TRP A 52 6.33 -6.75 -7.75
C TRP A 52 6.64 -5.38 -8.34
N ALA A 53 7.80 -4.83 -8.03
CA ALA A 53 8.22 -3.53 -8.56
C ALA A 53 8.44 -3.57 -10.07
N ASP A 54 9.02 -4.64 -10.61
CA ASP A 54 9.19 -4.85 -12.05
C ASP A 54 7.81 -4.98 -12.73
N PHE A 55 6.89 -5.78 -12.17
CA PHE A 55 5.51 -5.91 -12.65
C PHE A 55 4.76 -4.56 -12.68
N VAL A 56 4.84 -3.78 -11.60
CA VAL A 56 4.17 -2.46 -11.54
C VAL A 56 4.82 -1.48 -12.51
N ALA A 57 6.15 -1.49 -12.65
CA ALA A 57 6.85 -0.65 -13.61
C ALA A 57 6.44 -0.96 -15.06
N ASP A 58 6.29 -2.22 -15.41
CA ASP A 58 5.83 -2.63 -16.74
C ASP A 58 4.35 -2.26 -16.96
N LEU A 59 3.52 -2.41 -15.91
CA LEU A 59 2.10 -2.03 -15.95
C LEU A 59 1.92 -0.53 -16.20
N VAL A 60 2.70 0.33 -15.51
CA VAL A 60 2.58 1.79 -15.70
C VAL A 60 3.13 2.23 -17.05
N ARG A 61 4.19 1.59 -17.57
CA ARG A 61 4.71 1.86 -18.91
C ARG A 61 3.76 1.45 -20.04
N ALA A 62 2.90 0.47 -19.77
CA ALA A 62 1.90 0.02 -20.75
C ALA A 62 0.73 1.00 -20.91
N GLN A 63 0.64 2.03 -20.05
CA GLN A 63 -0.40 3.05 -20.16
C GLN A 63 -0.01 4.12 -21.19
N SER A 64 -1.02 4.72 -21.84
CA SER A 64 -0.79 5.74 -22.88
C SER A 64 -0.29 7.08 -22.33
N GLU A 65 -0.54 7.34 -21.04
CA GLU A 65 -0.17 8.58 -20.34
C GLU A 65 0.43 8.24 -18.98
N PRO A 66 1.27 9.11 -18.39
CA PRO A 66 1.77 8.91 -17.04
C PRO A 66 0.65 8.78 -16.02
N VAL A 67 0.76 7.78 -15.14
CA VAL A 67 -0.31 7.40 -14.22
C VAL A 67 -0.18 8.10 -12.85
N ILE A 68 -1.30 8.13 -12.11
CA ILE A 68 -1.31 8.32 -10.66
C ILE A 68 -1.14 6.93 -10.04
N LEU A 69 0.03 6.69 -9.44
CA LEU A 69 0.37 5.40 -8.83
C LEU A 69 0.18 5.49 -7.32
N ALA A 70 -0.89 4.86 -6.80
CA ALA A 70 -1.20 4.85 -5.38
C ALA A 70 -0.84 3.52 -4.74
N GLY A 71 -0.29 3.55 -3.52
CA GLY A 71 0.05 2.36 -2.74
C GLY A 71 -0.47 2.49 -1.31
N HIS A 72 -1.17 1.44 -0.85
CA HIS A 72 -1.64 1.32 0.52
C HIS A 72 -0.64 0.53 1.37
N SER A 73 -0.37 0.97 2.60
CA SER A 73 0.42 0.21 3.59
C SER A 73 1.76 -0.30 3.00
N ARG A 74 2.03 -1.61 2.97
CA ARG A 74 3.18 -2.23 2.30
C ARG A 74 3.28 -1.85 0.81
N GLY A 75 2.17 -1.56 0.15
CA GLY A 75 2.16 -1.08 -1.24
C GLY A 75 3.06 0.14 -1.46
N GLY A 76 3.31 0.94 -0.42
CA GLY A 76 4.22 2.09 -0.47
C GLY A 76 5.65 1.73 -0.86
N ILE A 77 6.20 0.62 -0.36
CA ILE A 77 7.54 0.17 -0.77
C ILE A 77 7.57 -0.36 -2.22
N VAL A 78 6.45 -0.94 -2.68
CA VAL A 78 6.34 -1.42 -4.06
C VAL A 78 6.30 -0.26 -5.05
N ILE A 79 5.47 0.77 -4.79
CA ILE A 79 5.38 1.94 -5.66
C ILE A 79 6.68 2.76 -5.66
N SER A 80 7.39 2.81 -4.53
CA SER A 80 8.70 3.45 -4.44
C SER A 80 9.73 2.77 -5.36
N GLU A 81 9.82 1.45 -5.28
CA GLU A 81 10.71 0.64 -6.13
C GLU A 81 10.27 0.64 -7.61
N ALA A 82 8.96 0.72 -7.89
CA ALA A 82 8.45 0.88 -9.26
C ALA A 82 8.82 2.26 -9.84
N ALA A 83 8.71 3.32 -9.05
CA ALA A 83 9.14 4.66 -9.45
C ALA A 83 10.66 4.76 -9.69
N GLU A 84 11.47 4.00 -8.97
CA GLU A 84 12.90 3.88 -9.29
C GLU A 84 13.14 3.28 -10.68
N ARG A 85 12.23 2.43 -11.19
CA ARG A 85 12.34 1.75 -12.49
C ARG A 85 11.71 2.53 -13.63
N ALA A 86 10.60 3.22 -13.38
CA ALA A 86 9.76 3.86 -14.40
C ALA A 86 9.30 5.27 -13.97
N PRO A 87 10.21 6.18 -13.54
CA PRO A 87 9.78 7.51 -13.09
C PRO A 87 9.08 8.29 -14.21
N GLU A 88 9.45 8.06 -15.44
CA GLU A 88 8.88 8.71 -16.64
C GLU A 88 7.42 8.36 -16.91
N ALA A 89 6.95 7.22 -16.42
CA ALA A 89 5.58 6.73 -16.60
C ALA A 89 4.63 7.06 -15.43
N ILE A 90 5.11 7.83 -14.44
CA ILE A 90 4.37 8.14 -13.22
C ILE A 90 4.27 9.65 -13.06
N ALA A 91 3.04 10.18 -13.17
CA ALA A 91 2.76 11.59 -12.94
C ALA A 91 2.85 11.96 -11.45
N ARG A 92 2.42 11.06 -10.57
CA ARG A 92 2.43 11.26 -9.12
C ARG A 92 2.41 9.93 -8.37
N LEU A 93 3.17 9.83 -7.29
CA LEU A 93 3.05 8.80 -6.28
C LEU A 93 2.07 9.24 -5.18
N VAL A 94 1.17 8.35 -4.76
CA VAL A 94 0.24 8.60 -3.65
C VAL A 94 0.39 7.51 -2.60
N TYR A 95 0.83 7.90 -1.42
CA TYR A 95 0.96 7.00 -0.27
C TYR A 95 -0.33 7.07 0.55
N VAL A 96 -1.11 6.00 0.56
CA VAL A 96 -2.34 5.89 1.35
C VAL A 96 -1.98 5.14 2.63
N ASN A 97 -1.83 5.86 3.75
CA ASN A 97 -1.33 5.34 5.04
C ASN A 97 -0.28 4.24 4.83
N ALA A 98 0.78 4.57 4.09
CA ALA A 98 1.70 3.62 3.52
C ALA A 98 3.16 3.86 3.95
N PHE A 99 3.97 2.80 3.85
CA PHE A 99 5.39 2.86 4.15
C PHE A 99 6.15 3.64 3.07
N LEU A 100 6.55 4.86 3.41
CA LEU A 100 7.42 5.74 2.64
C LEU A 100 8.82 5.72 3.29
N LEU A 101 9.70 4.88 2.77
CA LEU A 101 10.98 4.56 3.38
C LEU A 101 12.14 5.21 2.66
N LYS A 102 13.21 5.51 3.40
CA LYS A 102 14.48 5.98 2.82
C LYS A 102 15.24 4.82 2.17
N ARG A 103 16.19 5.16 1.32
CA ARG A 103 17.14 4.19 0.76
C ARG A 103 17.83 3.39 1.87
N GLY A 104 17.84 2.08 1.71
CA GLY A 104 18.47 1.15 2.64
C GLY A 104 17.61 0.76 3.84
N GLU A 105 16.47 1.41 4.08
CA GLU A 105 15.53 0.97 5.11
C GLU A 105 14.71 -0.23 4.63
N THR A 106 14.24 -1.04 5.59
CA THR A 106 13.35 -2.18 5.37
C THR A 106 12.02 -1.91 6.06
N LEU A 107 10.92 -2.47 5.53
CA LEU A 107 9.60 -2.29 6.15
C LEU A 107 9.61 -2.79 7.59
N LEU A 108 10.10 -4.01 7.84
CA LEU A 108 10.16 -4.56 9.21
C LEU A 108 11.03 -3.71 10.15
N GLY A 109 12.16 -3.18 9.66
CA GLY A 109 13.03 -2.32 10.47
C GLY A 109 12.40 -1.00 10.88
N VAL A 110 11.54 -0.42 10.02
CA VAL A 110 10.80 0.82 10.32
C VAL A 110 9.57 0.51 11.17
N SER A 111 8.80 -0.50 10.80
CA SER A 111 7.60 -0.97 11.53
C SER A 111 7.92 -1.35 12.99
N ALA A 112 9.09 -1.92 13.26
CA ALA A 112 9.52 -2.27 14.63
C ALA A 112 9.68 -1.06 15.57
N ARG A 113 9.65 0.18 15.05
CA ARG A 113 9.71 1.42 15.84
C ARG A 113 8.31 1.96 16.17
N ASP A 114 7.26 1.27 15.73
CA ASP A 114 5.88 1.72 15.87
C ASP A 114 5.14 0.87 16.91
N ASP A 115 4.69 1.50 17.99
CA ASP A 115 3.92 0.84 19.04
C ASP A 115 2.53 0.37 18.56
N ALA A 116 2.02 0.92 17.45
CA ALA A 116 0.77 0.50 16.83
C ALA A 116 0.91 -0.77 15.97
N ASN A 117 2.14 -1.17 15.63
CA ASN A 117 2.37 -2.35 14.80
C ASN A 117 1.69 -3.62 15.34
N LEU A 118 1.27 -4.50 14.43
CA LEU A 118 0.74 -5.82 14.81
C LEU A 118 1.83 -6.61 15.55
N SER A 119 1.44 -7.15 16.70
CA SER A 119 2.33 -7.96 17.54
C SER A 119 2.39 -9.41 17.04
N ALA A 120 3.35 -10.17 17.55
CA ALA A 120 3.47 -11.60 17.26
C ALA A 120 2.22 -12.42 17.67
N ARG A 121 1.35 -11.88 18.52
CA ARG A 121 0.08 -12.53 18.89
C ARG A 121 -1.03 -12.33 17.86
N GLU A 122 -0.88 -11.31 17.00
CA GLU A 122 -1.84 -10.93 15.98
C GLU A 122 -1.42 -11.43 14.59
N MET A 123 -0.28 -12.09 14.53
CA MET A 123 0.30 -12.62 13.29
C MET A 123 0.65 -14.10 13.45
N ILE A 124 0.55 -14.84 12.35
CA ILE A 124 0.86 -16.28 12.25
C ILE A 124 2.01 -16.43 11.26
N ALA A 125 3.18 -16.83 11.74
CA ALA A 125 4.33 -17.10 10.90
C ALA A 125 4.30 -18.56 10.39
N ASP A 126 4.56 -18.75 9.11
CA ASP A 126 4.87 -20.04 8.49
C ASP A 126 6.34 -20.01 8.05
N GLU A 127 7.21 -20.59 8.89
CA GLU A 127 8.65 -20.62 8.62
C GLU A 127 9.01 -21.46 7.40
N ALA A 128 8.25 -22.52 7.13
CA ALA A 128 8.50 -23.41 5.99
C ALA A 128 8.17 -22.72 4.66
N ALA A 129 7.09 -21.96 4.63
CA ALA A 129 6.71 -21.14 3.47
C ALA A 129 7.43 -19.78 3.41
N GLY A 130 8.05 -19.35 4.51
CA GLY A 130 8.65 -18.02 4.62
C GLY A 130 7.64 -16.88 4.57
N THR A 131 6.44 -17.13 5.09
CA THR A 131 5.32 -16.17 5.04
C THR A 131 4.79 -15.81 6.43
N ILE A 132 4.05 -14.72 6.48
CA ILE A 132 3.35 -14.26 7.67
C ILE A 132 1.90 -13.92 7.30
N SER A 133 0.95 -14.41 8.09
CA SER A 133 -0.48 -14.15 7.95
C SER A 133 -1.01 -13.36 9.14
N VAL A 134 -2.15 -12.71 8.98
CA VAL A 134 -2.86 -12.05 10.08
C VAL A 134 -3.75 -13.07 10.79
N ASP A 135 -3.71 -13.09 12.11
CA ASP A 135 -4.67 -13.87 12.90
C ASP A 135 -6.09 -13.28 12.74
N PRO A 136 -7.07 -14.04 12.25
CA PRO A 136 -8.40 -13.52 11.97
C PRO A 136 -9.15 -13.00 13.19
N ALA A 137 -8.85 -13.55 14.39
CA ALA A 137 -9.57 -13.20 15.60
C ALA A 137 -8.99 -11.98 16.31
N SER A 138 -7.68 -11.77 16.23
CA SER A 138 -6.99 -10.71 16.97
C SER A 138 -6.41 -9.60 16.06
N GLY A 139 -5.85 -9.95 14.90
CA GLY A 139 -5.21 -9.01 13.99
C GLY A 139 -6.20 -8.34 13.03
N ALA A 140 -7.13 -9.10 12.43
CA ALA A 140 -8.08 -8.54 11.48
C ALA A 140 -8.96 -7.41 12.08
N PRO A 141 -9.45 -7.48 13.32
CA PRO A 141 -10.20 -6.38 13.94
C PRO A 141 -9.38 -5.09 14.10
N ARG A 142 -8.05 -5.15 14.09
CA ARG A 142 -7.20 -3.95 14.11
C ARG A 142 -7.07 -3.32 12.74
N ILE A 143 -6.96 -4.15 11.70
CA ILE A 143 -6.90 -3.72 10.30
C ILE A 143 -8.22 -3.03 9.88
N TYR A 144 -9.35 -3.56 10.35
CA TYR A 144 -10.71 -3.15 10.00
C TYR A 144 -11.45 -2.52 11.20
N SER A 145 -10.79 -1.71 12.00
CA SER A 145 -11.31 -1.26 13.31
C SER A 145 -12.50 -0.30 13.23
N GLN A 146 -12.79 0.27 12.05
CA GLN A 146 -13.98 1.10 11.78
C GLN A 146 -15.00 0.42 10.86
N MET A 147 -14.76 -0.83 10.50
CA MET A 147 -15.73 -1.64 9.75
C MET A 147 -16.81 -2.19 10.69
N ASP A 148 -18.01 -2.47 10.14
CA ASP A 148 -19.02 -3.18 10.94
C ASP A 148 -18.43 -4.53 11.43
N PRO A 149 -18.44 -4.81 12.72
CA PRO A 149 -17.91 -6.06 13.26
C PRO A 149 -18.50 -7.33 12.62
N ALA A 150 -19.74 -7.27 12.12
CA ALA A 150 -20.37 -8.36 11.41
C ALA A 150 -19.73 -8.68 10.05
N ASP A 151 -19.08 -7.68 9.42
CA ASP A 151 -18.46 -7.81 8.10
C ASP A 151 -16.97 -8.21 8.18
N ILE A 152 -16.32 -8.01 9.34
CA ILE A 152 -14.89 -8.32 9.53
C ILE A 152 -14.55 -9.77 9.18
N PRO A 153 -15.33 -10.80 9.59
CA PRO A 153 -15.00 -12.19 9.25
C PRO A 153 -14.96 -12.45 7.75
N ALA A 154 -15.85 -11.83 6.98
CA ALA A 154 -15.86 -11.97 5.52
C ALA A 154 -14.65 -11.31 4.87
N ALA A 155 -14.23 -10.13 5.34
CA ALA A 155 -13.02 -9.46 4.88
C ALA A 155 -11.76 -10.25 5.29
N ALA A 156 -11.70 -10.72 6.54
CA ALA A 156 -10.58 -11.51 7.06
C ALA A 156 -10.35 -12.83 6.29
N ALA A 157 -11.43 -13.46 5.83
CA ALA A 157 -11.35 -14.70 5.03
C ALA A 157 -10.70 -14.49 3.65
N ARG A 158 -10.57 -13.24 3.19
CA ARG A 158 -9.91 -12.88 1.91
C ARG A 158 -8.43 -12.56 2.09
N LEU A 159 -7.93 -12.42 3.32
CA LEU A 159 -6.53 -12.11 3.58
C LEU A 159 -5.63 -13.27 3.16
N LEU A 160 -4.50 -12.95 2.56
CA LEU A 160 -3.54 -13.87 1.98
C LEU A 160 -2.22 -13.85 2.76
N PRO A 161 -1.41 -14.91 2.77
CA PRO A 161 -0.08 -14.88 3.35
C PRO A 161 0.82 -13.84 2.67
N GLU A 162 1.69 -13.19 3.44
CA GLU A 162 2.65 -12.20 2.96
C GLU A 162 4.08 -12.75 3.04
N PRO A 163 4.91 -12.69 1.98
CA PRO A 163 6.28 -13.18 2.02
C PRO A 163 7.17 -12.25 2.86
N ILE A 164 7.74 -12.79 3.93
CA ILE A 164 8.63 -12.04 4.86
C ILE A 164 9.82 -11.44 4.12
N ALA A 165 10.32 -12.11 3.08
CA ALA A 165 11.44 -11.66 2.27
C ALA A 165 11.21 -10.28 1.63
N ALA A 166 9.96 -9.93 1.25
CA ALA A 166 9.64 -8.60 0.73
C ALA A 166 9.74 -7.52 1.81
N LEU A 167 9.32 -7.83 3.03
CA LEU A 167 9.29 -6.91 4.16
C LEU A 167 10.68 -6.63 4.74
N MET A 168 11.61 -7.58 4.58
CA MET A 168 13.01 -7.48 5.00
C MET A 168 13.93 -6.86 3.94
N LYS A 169 13.44 -6.62 2.73
CA LYS A 169 14.27 -6.13 1.64
C LYS A 169 14.57 -4.63 1.79
N PRO A 170 15.85 -4.22 1.81
CA PRO A 170 16.21 -2.80 1.81
C PRO A 170 15.84 -2.13 0.49
N LEU A 171 15.25 -0.93 0.54
CA LEU A 171 14.92 -0.16 -0.65
C LEU A 171 16.17 0.33 -1.39
N ARG A 172 16.11 0.33 -2.73
CA ARG A 172 17.19 0.76 -3.63
C ARG A 172 16.78 1.95 -4.47
N ILE A 173 16.18 2.93 -3.83
CA ILE A 173 15.70 4.15 -4.46
C ILE A 173 16.79 5.23 -4.52
N THR A 174 16.71 6.11 -5.54
CA THR A 174 17.65 7.23 -5.75
C THR A 174 16.92 8.57 -5.85
N PRO A 175 17.60 9.69 -5.53
CA PRO A 175 17.04 11.03 -5.71
C PRO A 175 16.73 11.35 -7.19
N GLU A 176 17.52 10.82 -8.11
CA GLU A 176 17.46 11.12 -9.54
C GLU A 176 16.28 10.44 -10.23
N ARG A 177 15.83 9.29 -9.70
CA ARG A 177 14.73 8.51 -10.29
C ARG A 177 13.47 8.57 -9.40
N PHE A 178 13.38 7.79 -8.34
CA PHE A 178 12.28 7.88 -7.37
C PHE A 178 12.08 9.32 -6.87
N GLY A 179 13.17 10.01 -6.54
CA GLY A 179 13.14 11.36 -6.00
C GLY A 179 12.62 12.41 -6.96
N SER A 180 12.65 12.17 -8.28
CA SER A 180 12.14 13.08 -9.30
C SER A 180 10.62 13.06 -9.44
N VAL A 181 9.94 12.01 -8.94
CA VAL A 181 8.49 11.88 -9.06
C VAL A 181 7.79 12.64 -7.94
N PRO A 182 6.82 13.54 -8.25
CA PRO A 182 6.01 14.22 -7.23
C PRO A 182 5.27 13.22 -6.33
N ARG A 183 5.18 13.52 -5.03
CA ARG A 183 4.56 12.65 -4.03
C ARG A 183 3.48 13.37 -3.26
N ALA A 184 2.38 12.65 -2.99
CA ALA A 184 1.33 13.02 -2.06
C ALA A 184 1.19 11.94 -0.97
N TYR A 185 0.69 12.33 0.19
CA TYR A 185 0.42 11.40 1.29
C TYR A 185 -1.02 11.58 1.79
N ILE A 186 -1.75 10.49 1.92
CA ILE A 186 -3.07 10.44 2.56
C ILE A 186 -2.87 9.68 3.87
N GLU A 187 -2.80 10.43 4.98
CA GLU A 187 -2.64 9.85 6.33
C GLU A 187 -3.99 9.48 6.93
N THR A 188 -4.01 8.46 7.79
CA THR A 188 -5.20 8.02 8.52
C THR A 188 -4.98 8.16 10.02
N SER A 189 -5.83 8.99 10.68
CA SER A 189 -5.60 9.39 12.08
C SER A 189 -5.99 8.35 13.11
N GLU A 190 -6.85 7.39 12.74
CA GLU A 190 -7.37 6.33 13.62
C GLU A 190 -6.74 4.95 13.32
N ASP A 191 -5.62 4.95 12.59
CA ASP A 191 -4.92 3.73 12.19
C ASP A 191 -4.28 3.04 13.41
N ARG A 192 -4.64 1.76 13.60
CA ARG A 192 -4.16 0.92 14.72
C ARG A 192 -3.11 -0.09 14.28
N VAL A 193 -2.59 0.02 13.04
CA VAL A 193 -1.57 -0.87 12.47
C VAL A 193 -0.32 -0.10 12.09
N LEU A 194 -0.50 1.12 11.56
CA LEU A 194 0.55 2.07 11.21
C LEU A 194 0.21 3.42 11.84
N SER A 195 0.81 3.73 12.99
CA SER A 195 0.44 4.93 13.76
C SER A 195 0.54 6.20 12.96
N ILE A 196 -0.33 7.16 13.25
CA ILE A 196 -0.26 8.51 12.66
C ILE A 196 1.10 9.18 12.94
N ALA A 197 1.73 8.87 14.07
CA ALA A 197 3.05 9.39 14.42
C ALA A 197 4.13 8.86 13.45
N LEU A 198 4.10 7.55 13.13
CA LEU A 198 5.05 6.98 12.17
C LEU A 198 4.74 7.45 10.74
N GLN A 199 3.45 7.55 10.35
CA GLN A 199 3.06 8.10 9.05
C GLN A 199 3.66 9.50 8.86
N ARG A 200 3.51 10.40 9.86
CA ARG A 200 4.06 11.75 9.84
C ARG A 200 5.58 11.78 9.79
N ALA A 201 6.24 10.98 10.61
CA ALA A 201 7.70 10.88 10.60
C ALA A 201 8.25 10.46 9.22
N MET A 202 7.54 9.59 8.49
CA MET A 202 7.94 9.16 7.15
C MET A 202 7.78 10.27 6.10
N HIS A 203 6.62 10.93 6.03
CA HIS A 203 6.42 11.98 5.02
C HIS A 203 7.12 13.31 5.36
N GLU A 204 7.48 13.56 6.62
CA GLU A 204 8.38 14.66 7.00
C GLU A 204 9.82 14.36 6.56
N ALA A 205 10.26 13.12 6.66
CA ALA A 205 11.61 12.68 6.27
C ALA A 205 11.79 12.59 4.75
N LEU A 206 10.72 12.31 4.01
CA LEU A 206 10.64 12.30 2.55
C LEU A 206 9.43 13.15 2.12
N PRO A 207 9.58 14.47 1.96
CA PRO A 207 8.47 15.40 1.82
C PRO A 207 7.47 15.03 0.74
N CYS A 208 6.19 15.14 1.07
CA CYS A 208 5.04 14.96 0.20
C CYS A 208 4.22 16.24 0.14
N ASP A 209 3.66 16.54 -1.04
CA ASP A 209 2.77 17.67 -1.26
C ASP A 209 1.70 17.32 -2.31
N PRO A 210 0.40 17.37 -1.92
CA PRO A 210 -0.12 17.66 -0.60
C PRO A 210 -0.05 16.48 0.39
N VAL A 211 -0.23 16.78 1.68
CA VAL A 211 -0.56 15.81 2.72
C VAL A 211 -2.02 16.03 3.13
N MET A 212 -2.82 14.97 3.11
CA MET A 212 -4.25 14.99 3.46
C MET A 212 -4.52 14.01 4.60
N THR A 213 -5.41 14.37 5.52
CA THR A 213 -5.77 13.52 6.66
C THR A 213 -7.20 12.99 6.52
N LEU A 214 -7.38 11.68 6.67
CA LEU A 214 -8.69 11.04 6.81
C LEU A 214 -8.85 10.52 8.25
N PRO A 215 -10.00 10.73 8.91
CA PRO A 215 -10.29 10.15 10.22
C PRO A 215 -10.69 8.67 10.08
N SER A 216 -9.82 7.89 9.46
CA SER A 216 -10.01 6.50 9.09
C SER A 216 -9.04 5.59 9.84
N ASP A 217 -9.42 4.32 9.91
CA ASP A 217 -8.56 3.21 10.35
C ASP A 217 -7.52 2.82 9.27
N HIS A 218 -6.91 1.62 9.41
CA HIS A 218 -5.93 1.12 8.46
C HIS A 218 -6.49 0.83 7.07
N SER A 219 -7.83 0.71 6.93
CA SER A 219 -8.49 0.29 5.70
C SER A 219 -9.46 1.35 5.15
N PRO A 220 -8.96 2.56 4.77
CA PRO A 220 -9.81 3.66 4.30
C PRO A 220 -10.62 3.32 3.04
N PHE A 221 -10.21 2.32 2.27
CA PHE A 221 -10.94 1.80 1.12
C PHE A 221 -12.25 1.08 1.51
N TYR A 222 -12.40 0.66 2.78
CA TYR A 222 -13.64 0.09 3.33
C TYR A 222 -14.36 1.06 4.26
N SER A 223 -13.66 1.71 5.17
CA SER A 223 -14.26 2.58 6.18
C SER A 223 -14.70 3.94 5.61
N MET A 224 -13.96 4.49 4.64
CA MET A 224 -14.22 5.82 4.06
C MET A 224 -13.99 5.88 2.54
N PRO A 225 -14.58 4.97 1.72
CA PRO A 225 -14.29 4.87 0.29
C PRO A 225 -14.55 6.16 -0.48
N ASP A 226 -15.65 6.87 -0.19
CA ASP A 226 -15.97 8.15 -0.84
C ASP A 226 -14.95 9.25 -0.51
N ALA A 227 -14.51 9.32 0.74
CA ALA A 227 -13.51 10.32 1.15
C ALA A 227 -12.15 10.03 0.52
N LEU A 228 -11.75 8.74 0.49
CA LEU A 228 -10.53 8.31 -0.16
C LEU A 228 -10.56 8.57 -1.68
N ALA A 229 -11.68 8.26 -2.34
CA ALA A 229 -11.84 8.55 -3.77
C ALA A 229 -11.75 10.05 -4.05
N ARG A 230 -12.42 10.91 -3.24
CA ARG A 230 -12.30 12.38 -3.39
C ARG A 230 -10.86 12.87 -3.18
N ALA A 231 -10.14 12.33 -2.21
CA ALA A 231 -8.74 12.67 -1.99
C ALA A 231 -7.87 12.28 -3.21
N LEU A 232 -8.04 11.07 -3.75
CA LEU A 232 -7.36 10.63 -4.97
C LEU A 232 -7.69 11.52 -6.18
N LEU A 233 -8.97 11.85 -6.38
CA LEU A 233 -9.44 12.71 -7.49
C LEU A 233 -8.86 14.11 -7.44
N SER A 234 -8.63 14.66 -6.25
CA SER A 234 -8.01 16.00 -6.09
C SER A 234 -6.55 16.05 -6.51
N LEU A 235 -5.93 14.90 -6.79
CA LEU A 235 -4.52 14.77 -7.19
C LEU A 235 -4.33 14.53 -8.69
N ALA A 236 -5.44 14.48 -9.47
CA ALA A 236 -5.45 14.26 -10.92
C ALA A 236 -5.03 15.49 -11.73
#